data_5b2cf10d5c5e6fa30e14dfde62e58944
#
_entry.id   5b2cf10d5c5e6fa30e14dfde62e58944
#
_cell.length_a   1.000
_cell.length_b   1.000
_cell.length_c   1.000
_cell.angle_alpha   90.00
_cell.angle_beta   90.00
_cell.angle_gamma   90.00
#
_symmetry.space_group_name_H-M   'P 1'
#
loop_
_entity.id
_entity.type
_entity.pdbx_description
1 polymer ?
#
loop_
_entity_poly.entity_id
_entity_poly.type
_entity_poly.pdbx_seq_one_letter_code
_entity_poly.pdbx_strand_id
1 'polypeptide(L)'
;TGAQQAVRRNGRLCLLLITREDSMKHIRKVLVANRGEIAIRAFRACRELGIRTVAIYSKEDILSLHRNRADEAYLVGAGDKPVDAYLDIEDIIRICKEHNVDAVHPGYGFLAENAKLAQRCEEEGITFIGPHVEHLIMFGDKVNARIQAEKAGIPMIPGTKGAVHDFSEVKEFAEKCGLPVMIKAVNGGGGRGMRNVDRMEDLEEAYNRARSEAKMAFGDDEVYVEKCIMNPKHIEVQILGDEHGQRRHQKVIEMAPAWSLPQSLRDKINEAAVKLMKNVNYVNAGTVEFLVDQDEKHFYFIEVNPRVQVEHTVTEMITDIDIVKTQILIAEGYSLESPEIGIGKQSEIWFKGVAIQCRITTEDPQNNFMPDTGKIIAYRSGGGPGIRLDAGTAYTGAVITPYYDSLLVKVTA
;
A
#
# COMPACT_ATOMS: atom_id res chain seq x y z
N THR A 1 -26.58 19.75 7.55
CA THR A 1 -27.49 20.54 8.43
C THR A 1 -27.04 20.30 9.86
N GLY A 2 -26.20 21.22 10.38
CA GLY A 2 -25.67 21.12 11.74
C GLY A 2 -26.78 21.37 12.77
N ALA A 3 -26.85 20.50 13.76
CA ALA A 3 -27.76 20.68 14.89
C ALA A 3 -27.22 21.80 15.79
N GLN A 4 -28.04 22.88 15.93
CA GLN A 4 -27.77 23.95 16.88
C GLN A 4 -28.29 23.54 18.26
N GLN A 5 -27.39 23.37 19.24
CA GLN A 5 -27.77 23.27 20.65
C GLN A 5 -27.66 24.64 21.30
N ALA A 6 -28.79 25.16 21.76
CA ALA A 6 -28.86 26.39 22.51
C ALA A 6 -28.90 26.10 24.04
N VAL A 7 -27.95 26.59 24.78
CA VAL A 7 -27.90 26.52 26.25
C VAL A 7 -28.20 27.89 26.83
N ARG A 8 -29.25 28.01 27.66
CA ARG A 8 -29.57 29.25 28.40
C ARG A 8 -28.84 29.27 29.74
N ARG A 9 -27.97 30.25 29.94
CA ARG A 9 -27.44 30.62 31.27
C ARG A 9 -27.71 32.12 31.49
N ASN A 10 -28.28 32.44 32.63
CA ASN A 10 -28.55 33.82 33.12
C ASN A 10 -29.28 34.76 32.11
N GLY A 11 -30.32 34.27 31.46
CA GLY A 11 -31.17 35.13 30.65
C GLY A 11 -30.58 35.65 29.34
N ARG A 12 -29.33 35.30 28.99
CA ARG A 12 -28.70 35.57 27.67
C ARG A 12 -28.57 34.29 26.86
N LEU A 13 -28.98 34.35 25.60
CA LEU A 13 -28.81 33.29 24.63
C LEU A 13 -27.31 33.28 24.22
N CYS A 14 -26.55 32.30 24.67
CA CYS A 14 -25.22 32.08 24.15
C CYS A 14 -25.35 31.04 23.04
N LEU A 15 -25.18 31.48 21.78
CA LEU A 15 -24.99 30.55 20.63
C LEU A 15 -23.58 30.03 20.69
N LEU A 16 -23.42 28.77 21.08
CA LEU A 16 -22.18 28.02 20.79
C LEU A 16 -22.23 27.64 19.31
N LEU A 17 -21.56 28.42 18.48
CA LEU A 17 -21.15 27.99 17.16
C LEU A 17 -20.06 26.95 17.35
N ILE A 18 -20.39 25.66 17.32
CA ILE A 18 -19.41 24.61 17.09
C ILE A 18 -19.01 24.77 15.63
N THR A 19 -17.95 25.52 15.41
CA THR A 19 -17.33 25.61 14.11
C THR A 19 -16.60 24.30 13.83
N ARG A 20 -16.56 23.87 12.59
CA ARG A 20 -15.88 22.66 12.12
C ARG A 20 -14.38 22.64 12.46
N GLU A 21 -13.81 23.76 12.89
CA GLU A 21 -12.41 23.91 13.32
C GLU A 21 -12.05 23.13 14.60
N ASP A 22 -13.04 22.83 15.47
CA ASP A 22 -12.77 22.12 16.73
C ASP A 22 -12.48 20.61 16.57
N SER A 23 -12.65 20.05 15.34
CA SER A 23 -12.35 18.65 15.03
C SER A 23 -11.05 18.46 14.25
N MET A 24 -10.40 19.55 13.80
CA MET A 24 -9.17 19.48 12.99
C MET A 24 -7.96 19.22 13.89
N LYS A 25 -7.20 18.18 13.53
CA LYS A 25 -5.91 17.90 14.18
C LYS A 25 -4.84 18.78 13.52
N HIS A 26 -4.05 19.46 14.31
CA HIS A 26 -2.93 20.23 13.79
C HIS A 26 -1.62 19.47 13.95
N ILE A 27 -1.13 18.88 12.86
CA ILE A 27 0.12 18.11 12.82
C ILE A 27 1.30 19.07 12.59
N ARG A 28 2.21 19.18 13.55
CA ARG A 28 3.41 20.03 13.48
C ARG A 28 4.71 19.25 13.34
N LYS A 29 4.71 17.98 13.75
CA LYS A 29 5.87 17.10 13.71
C LYS A 29 5.47 15.69 13.34
N VAL A 30 6.06 15.15 12.28
CA VAL A 30 5.81 13.78 11.76
C VAL A 30 7.06 12.92 11.88
N LEU A 31 6.94 11.77 12.52
CA LEU A 31 7.93 10.70 12.43
C LEU A 31 7.59 9.82 11.22
N VAL A 32 8.58 9.54 10.38
CA VAL A 32 8.42 8.56 9.30
C VAL A 32 8.98 7.21 9.74
N ALA A 33 8.08 6.26 10.00
CA ALA A 33 8.41 4.90 10.43
C ALA A 33 8.85 4.03 9.24
N ASN A 34 9.85 4.52 8.52
CA ASN A 34 10.37 3.88 7.31
C ASN A 34 11.78 4.40 6.99
N ARG A 35 12.37 3.92 5.88
CA ARG A 35 13.71 4.25 5.41
C ARG A 35 13.73 4.54 3.90
N GLY A 36 14.92 4.86 3.40
CA GLY A 36 15.19 4.95 1.96
C GLY A 36 14.38 6.06 1.26
N GLU A 37 13.93 5.77 0.05
CA GLU A 37 13.29 6.76 -0.81
C GLU A 37 11.92 7.21 -0.31
N ILE A 38 11.12 6.28 0.27
CA ILE A 38 9.79 6.63 0.77
C ILE A 38 9.85 7.55 1.99
N ALA A 39 10.85 7.36 2.87
CA ALA A 39 11.07 8.29 3.97
C ALA A 39 11.41 9.68 3.45
N ILE A 40 12.32 9.80 2.47
CA ILE A 40 12.66 11.08 1.83
C ILE A 40 11.44 11.69 1.14
N ARG A 41 10.61 10.88 0.49
CA ARG A 41 9.36 11.31 -0.15
C ARG A 41 8.38 11.91 0.85
N ALA A 42 8.19 11.24 1.99
CA ALA A 42 7.32 11.73 3.06
C ALA A 42 7.88 13.01 3.70
N PHE A 43 9.18 13.10 3.94
CA PHE A 43 9.82 14.34 4.44
C PHE A 43 9.62 15.51 3.48
N ARG A 44 9.66 15.28 2.17
CA ARG A 44 9.38 16.34 1.19
C ARG A 44 7.96 16.86 1.33
N ALA A 45 6.98 15.95 1.41
CA ALA A 45 5.57 16.33 1.60
C ALA A 45 5.37 17.14 2.89
N CYS A 46 5.95 16.67 4.01
CA CYS A 46 5.89 17.39 5.28
C CYS A 46 6.48 18.81 5.18
N ARG A 47 7.65 18.96 4.57
CA ARG A 47 8.28 20.30 4.39
C ARG A 47 7.45 21.26 3.57
N GLU A 48 6.83 20.75 2.49
CA GLU A 48 5.95 21.56 1.65
C GLU A 48 4.67 22.01 2.39
N LEU A 49 4.29 21.28 3.44
CA LEU A 49 3.21 21.63 4.38
C LEU A 49 3.69 22.44 5.61
N GLY A 50 4.99 22.71 5.74
CA GLY A 50 5.56 23.42 6.89
C GLY A 50 5.67 22.56 8.16
N ILE A 51 5.60 21.24 8.03
CA ILE A 51 5.64 20.25 9.12
C ILE A 51 7.08 19.79 9.37
N ARG A 52 7.52 19.76 10.62
CA ARG A 52 8.83 19.23 11.03
C ARG A 52 8.89 17.72 10.87
N THR A 53 10.08 17.19 10.57
CA THR A 53 10.29 15.80 10.21
C THR A 53 11.25 15.09 11.15
N VAL A 54 10.90 13.86 11.54
CA VAL A 54 11.72 12.96 12.36
C VAL A 54 11.99 11.68 11.57
N ALA A 55 13.27 11.36 11.37
CA ALA A 55 13.71 10.07 10.85
C ALA A 55 14.00 9.09 11.98
N ILE A 56 13.71 7.82 11.74
CA ILE A 56 14.31 6.72 12.50
C ILE A 56 15.33 6.00 11.63
N TYR A 57 16.35 5.43 12.23
CA TYR A 57 17.37 4.67 11.51
C TYR A 57 17.94 3.53 12.37
N SER A 58 18.17 2.36 11.75
CA SER A 58 18.92 1.28 12.38
C SER A 58 20.41 1.59 12.41
N LYS A 59 21.18 0.80 13.15
CA LYS A 59 22.64 0.93 13.22
C LYS A 59 23.30 0.85 11.83
N GLU A 60 22.75 0.04 10.93
CA GLU A 60 23.26 -0.15 9.57
C GLU A 60 22.98 1.04 8.66
N ASP A 61 21.96 1.82 8.99
CA ASP A 61 21.53 2.99 8.25
C ASP A 61 22.14 4.32 8.76
N ILE A 62 23.15 4.27 9.61
CA ILE A 62 23.78 5.46 10.20
C ILE A 62 24.31 6.45 9.16
N LEU A 63 24.67 5.97 7.95
CA LEU A 63 25.12 6.79 6.83
C LEU A 63 24.08 6.97 5.74
N SER A 64 22.85 6.48 5.94
CA SER A 64 21.80 6.55 4.93
C SER A 64 21.31 7.98 4.68
N LEU A 65 20.89 8.25 3.42
CA LEU A 65 20.44 9.58 3.03
C LEU A 65 19.20 10.05 3.79
N HIS A 66 18.24 9.18 4.07
CA HIS A 66 17.00 9.56 4.74
C HIS A 66 17.26 10.14 6.13
N ARG A 67 18.23 9.58 6.87
CA ARG A 67 18.64 10.12 8.17
C ARG A 67 19.04 11.59 8.09
N ASN A 68 19.75 11.97 7.03
CA ASN A 68 20.27 13.33 6.84
C ASN A 68 19.27 14.27 6.15
N ARG A 69 18.09 13.77 5.79
CA ARG A 69 17.04 14.54 5.11
C ARG A 69 15.91 14.99 6.04
N ALA A 70 15.84 14.47 7.26
CA ALA A 70 14.91 14.92 8.27
C ALA A 70 15.50 16.07 9.11
N ASP A 71 14.64 16.79 9.85
CA ASP A 71 15.06 17.83 10.77
C ASP A 71 15.68 17.22 12.05
N GLU A 72 15.18 16.05 12.45
CA GLU A 72 15.67 15.26 13.58
C GLU A 72 15.82 13.79 13.17
N ALA A 73 16.75 13.05 13.79
CA ALA A 73 16.94 11.63 13.48
C ALA A 73 17.37 10.84 14.72
N TYR A 74 16.72 9.69 14.97
CA TYR A 74 16.94 8.89 16.17
C TYR A 74 17.22 7.42 15.82
N LEU A 75 18.12 6.79 16.58
CA LEU A 75 18.40 5.36 16.48
C LEU A 75 17.20 4.58 17.02
N VAL A 76 16.74 3.59 16.27
CA VAL A 76 15.64 2.68 16.62
C VAL A 76 16.15 1.25 16.74
N GLY A 77 15.56 0.45 17.63
CA GLY A 77 15.89 -0.96 17.80
C GLY A 77 17.36 -1.19 18.17
N ALA A 78 17.88 -0.46 19.14
CA ALA A 78 19.29 -0.57 19.55
C ALA A 78 19.61 -1.98 20.06
N GLY A 79 20.34 -2.75 19.24
CA GLY A 79 20.70 -4.15 19.52
C GLY A 79 19.91 -5.18 18.71
N ASP A 80 18.90 -4.76 17.99
CA ASP A 80 18.11 -5.61 17.11
C ASP A 80 18.83 -5.91 15.78
N LYS A 81 18.32 -6.90 15.06
CA LYS A 81 18.72 -7.12 13.67
C LYS A 81 18.24 -5.96 12.80
N PRO A 82 18.89 -5.68 11.66
CA PRO A 82 18.60 -4.49 10.85
C PRO A 82 17.14 -4.29 10.47
N VAL A 83 16.44 -5.36 10.08
CA VAL A 83 15.01 -5.30 9.72
C VAL A 83 14.14 -5.20 10.97
N ASP A 84 14.47 -5.97 12.02
CA ASP A 84 13.70 -6.02 13.27
C ASP A 84 13.68 -4.65 13.97
N ALA A 85 14.74 -3.85 13.83
CA ALA A 85 14.81 -2.49 14.35
C ALA A 85 13.68 -1.59 13.81
N TYR A 86 13.33 -1.71 12.53
CA TYR A 86 12.21 -0.97 11.92
C TYR A 86 10.83 -1.57 12.24
N LEU A 87 10.79 -2.73 12.89
CA LEU A 87 9.58 -3.43 13.31
C LEU A 87 9.32 -3.27 14.83
N ASP A 88 10.22 -2.62 15.57
CA ASP A 88 10.05 -2.36 17.00
C ASP A 88 9.06 -1.22 17.25
N ILE A 89 7.79 -1.61 17.39
CA ILE A 89 6.68 -0.68 17.63
C ILE A 89 6.89 0.13 18.91
N GLU A 90 7.31 -0.53 20.00
CA GLU A 90 7.41 0.15 21.30
C GLU A 90 8.56 1.15 21.31
N ASP A 91 9.67 0.88 20.63
CA ASP A 91 10.76 1.84 20.51
C ASP A 91 10.37 3.03 19.60
N ILE A 92 9.60 2.80 18.52
CA ILE A 92 9.04 3.87 17.70
C ILE A 92 8.11 4.77 18.53
N ILE A 93 7.21 4.18 19.32
CA ILE A 93 6.29 4.94 20.19
C ILE A 93 7.07 5.70 21.27
N ARG A 94 8.10 5.09 21.88
CA ARG A 94 8.98 5.78 22.82
C ARG A 94 9.62 7.03 22.20
N ILE A 95 10.20 6.90 21.00
CA ILE A 95 10.79 8.04 20.28
C ILE A 95 9.73 9.13 20.01
N CYS A 96 8.51 8.76 19.61
CA CYS A 96 7.43 9.71 19.41
C CYS A 96 7.12 10.52 20.67
N LYS A 97 7.01 9.86 21.82
CA LYS A 97 6.70 10.49 23.11
C LYS A 97 7.83 11.39 23.61
N GLU A 98 9.06 10.90 23.58
CA GLU A 98 10.24 11.64 24.04
C GLU A 98 10.50 12.92 23.24
N HIS A 99 10.12 12.91 21.97
CA HIS A 99 10.38 14.02 21.04
C HIS A 99 9.13 14.79 20.59
N ASN A 100 8.00 14.60 21.27
CA ASN A 100 6.73 15.30 21.00
C ASN A 100 6.31 15.24 19.52
N VAL A 101 6.24 14.03 18.99
CA VAL A 101 5.76 13.75 17.63
C VAL A 101 4.24 13.71 17.62
N ASP A 102 3.60 14.45 16.71
CA ASP A 102 2.15 14.52 16.60
C ASP A 102 1.57 13.37 15.74
N ALA A 103 2.34 12.89 14.75
CA ALA A 103 1.86 11.87 13.83
C ALA A 103 2.99 10.95 13.33
N VAL A 104 2.60 9.73 12.92
CA VAL A 104 3.49 8.72 12.34
C VAL A 104 3.05 8.43 10.91
N HIS A 105 3.96 8.58 9.93
CA HIS A 105 3.76 8.14 8.56
C HIS A 105 4.50 6.82 8.32
N PRO A 106 3.82 5.71 8.03
CA PRO A 106 4.45 4.40 7.92
C PRO A 106 5.12 4.14 6.56
N GLY A 107 4.83 4.95 5.53
CA GLY A 107 5.27 4.70 4.16
C GLY A 107 4.63 3.45 3.55
N TYR A 108 5.44 2.59 2.97
CA TYR A 108 5.07 1.25 2.50
C TYR A 108 6.09 0.20 2.96
N GLY A 109 5.69 -1.09 3.02
CA GLY A 109 6.48 -2.15 3.64
C GLY A 109 6.59 -1.98 5.16
N PHE A 110 7.47 -2.73 5.82
CA PHE A 110 7.63 -2.73 7.28
C PHE A 110 6.28 -2.75 8.03
N LEU A 111 5.98 -1.67 8.75
CA LEU A 111 4.77 -1.54 9.57
C LEU A 111 3.61 -0.82 8.87
N ALA A 112 3.68 -0.56 7.57
CA ALA A 112 2.67 0.22 6.86
C ALA A 112 1.25 -0.41 6.86
N GLU A 113 1.18 -1.73 6.93
CA GLU A 113 -0.08 -2.49 7.02
C GLU A 113 -0.30 -3.09 8.42
N ASN A 114 0.48 -2.66 9.41
CA ASN A 114 0.45 -3.23 10.74
C ASN A 114 -0.58 -2.52 11.63
N ALA A 115 -1.71 -3.19 11.86
CA ALA A 115 -2.79 -2.66 12.70
C ALA A 115 -2.34 -2.37 14.15
N LYS A 116 -1.36 -3.12 14.68
CA LYS A 116 -0.85 -2.89 16.04
C LYS A 116 -0.11 -1.56 16.17
N LEU A 117 0.67 -1.14 15.14
CA LEU A 117 1.29 0.20 15.17
C LEU A 117 0.23 1.29 15.17
N ALA A 118 -0.78 1.18 14.29
CA ALA A 118 -1.87 2.15 14.24
C ALA A 118 -2.63 2.23 15.56
N GLN A 119 -2.96 1.09 16.16
CA GLN A 119 -3.61 1.01 17.48
C GLN A 119 -2.73 1.64 18.58
N ARG A 120 -1.43 1.33 18.62
CA ARG A 120 -0.51 1.92 19.60
C ARG A 120 -0.41 3.44 19.46
N CYS A 121 -0.43 3.94 18.21
CA CYS A 121 -0.49 5.39 17.99
C CYS A 121 -1.79 5.99 18.58
N GLU A 122 -2.95 5.38 18.32
CA GLU A 122 -4.24 5.84 18.85
C GLU A 122 -4.25 5.86 20.39
N GLU A 123 -3.76 4.79 21.03
CA GLU A 123 -3.67 4.67 22.50
C GLU A 123 -2.82 5.77 23.14
N GLU A 124 -1.80 6.26 22.44
CA GLU A 124 -0.88 7.31 22.93
C GLU A 124 -1.25 8.72 22.40
N GLY A 125 -2.39 8.86 21.69
CA GLY A 125 -2.84 10.14 21.16
C GLY A 125 -2.01 10.64 19.97
N ILE A 126 -1.25 9.75 19.30
CA ILE A 126 -0.45 10.03 18.13
C ILE A 126 -1.30 9.72 16.89
N THR A 127 -1.32 10.60 15.90
CA THR A 127 -2.07 10.35 14.66
C THR A 127 -1.32 9.38 13.74
N PHE A 128 -1.93 8.25 13.42
CA PHE A 128 -1.42 7.37 12.36
C PHE A 128 -1.85 7.92 10.99
N ILE A 129 -0.88 8.25 10.12
CA ILE A 129 -1.15 8.76 8.77
C ILE A 129 -1.35 7.56 7.83
N GLY A 130 -2.58 7.11 7.75
CA GLY A 130 -2.99 5.92 7.01
C GLY A 130 -4.46 5.58 7.26
N PRO A 131 -4.91 4.39 6.82
CA PRO A 131 -6.25 3.92 7.09
C PRO A 131 -6.49 3.66 8.58
N HIS A 132 -7.75 3.61 8.97
CA HIS A 132 -8.16 3.24 10.34
C HIS A 132 -7.73 1.80 10.66
N VAL A 133 -7.54 1.51 11.96
CA VAL A 133 -7.15 0.17 12.47
C VAL A 133 -8.05 -0.93 11.91
N GLU A 134 -9.36 -0.70 11.87
CA GLU A 134 -10.33 -1.66 11.33
C GLU A 134 -10.08 -2.02 9.86
N HIS A 135 -9.67 -1.05 9.03
CA HIS A 135 -9.36 -1.28 7.62
C HIS A 135 -8.03 -2.05 7.46
N LEU A 136 -7.04 -1.77 8.32
CA LEU A 136 -5.78 -2.53 8.34
C LEU A 136 -6.02 -3.99 8.71
N ILE A 137 -6.87 -4.27 9.71
CA ILE A 137 -7.27 -5.63 10.09
C ILE A 137 -8.08 -6.29 8.97
N MET A 138 -9.05 -5.57 8.42
CA MET A 138 -9.98 -6.09 7.40
C MET A 138 -9.24 -6.52 6.12
N PHE A 139 -8.33 -5.70 5.63
CA PHE A 139 -7.62 -5.92 4.37
C PHE A 139 -6.26 -6.62 4.54
N GLY A 140 -5.72 -6.66 5.75
CA GLY A 140 -4.59 -7.53 6.10
C GLY A 140 -4.93 -9.01 6.08
N ASP A 141 -6.20 -9.36 6.26
CA ASP A 141 -6.72 -10.73 6.12
C ASP A 141 -7.32 -10.92 4.71
N LYS A 142 -6.68 -11.76 3.89
CA LYS A 142 -7.12 -12.03 2.50
C LYS A 142 -8.53 -12.62 2.42
N VAL A 143 -8.93 -13.42 3.40
CA VAL A 143 -10.30 -14.01 3.44
C VAL A 143 -11.32 -12.91 3.68
N ASN A 144 -11.08 -12.04 4.66
CA ASN A 144 -11.95 -10.91 4.93
C ASN A 144 -12.02 -9.93 3.75
N ALA A 145 -10.89 -9.62 3.10
CA ALA A 145 -10.88 -8.78 1.89
C ALA A 145 -11.76 -9.36 0.78
N ARG A 146 -11.67 -10.67 0.53
CA ARG A 146 -12.52 -11.39 -0.44
C ARG A 146 -14.00 -11.33 -0.07
N ILE A 147 -14.34 -11.53 1.20
CA ILE A 147 -15.72 -11.42 1.68
C ILE A 147 -16.30 -10.02 1.44
N GLN A 148 -15.52 -8.96 1.66
CA GLN A 148 -15.97 -7.59 1.39
C GLN A 148 -16.15 -7.34 -0.11
N ALA A 149 -15.25 -7.87 -0.94
CA ALA A 149 -15.37 -7.79 -2.41
C ALA A 149 -16.61 -8.53 -2.92
N GLU A 150 -16.90 -9.72 -2.40
CA GLU A 150 -18.12 -10.48 -2.73
C GLU A 150 -19.39 -9.72 -2.31
N LYS A 151 -19.43 -9.16 -1.09
CA LYS A 151 -20.55 -8.31 -0.63
C LYS A 151 -20.76 -7.08 -1.52
N ALA A 152 -19.68 -6.53 -2.06
CA ALA A 152 -19.75 -5.45 -3.02
C ALA A 152 -20.18 -5.92 -4.43
N GLY A 153 -20.34 -7.22 -4.65
CA GLY A 153 -20.69 -7.82 -5.95
C GLY A 153 -19.58 -7.70 -6.99
N ILE A 154 -18.33 -7.71 -6.55
CA ILE A 154 -17.17 -7.67 -7.43
C ILE A 154 -16.84 -9.08 -7.91
N PRO A 155 -16.52 -9.28 -9.19
CA PRO A 155 -16.15 -10.59 -9.69
C PRO A 155 -14.91 -11.14 -8.97
N MET A 156 -15.01 -12.39 -8.52
CA MET A 156 -13.92 -13.14 -7.90
C MET A 156 -13.37 -14.18 -8.86
N ILE A 157 -12.07 -14.48 -8.76
CA ILE A 157 -11.53 -15.64 -9.47
C ILE A 157 -12.30 -16.88 -8.99
N PRO A 158 -12.89 -17.68 -9.92
CA PRO A 158 -13.57 -18.91 -9.55
C PRO A 158 -12.64 -19.81 -8.73
N GLY A 159 -13.09 -20.23 -7.55
CA GLY A 159 -12.28 -21.02 -6.62
C GLY A 159 -13.14 -21.79 -5.62
N THR A 160 -12.50 -22.62 -4.81
CA THR A 160 -13.15 -23.29 -3.68
C THR A 160 -13.53 -22.27 -2.60
N LYS A 161 -14.58 -22.55 -1.82
CA LYS A 161 -15.07 -21.63 -0.76
C LYS A 161 -14.20 -21.60 0.51
N GLY A 162 -12.99 -22.06 0.44
CA GLY A 162 -12.04 -22.13 1.55
C GLY A 162 -11.04 -23.24 1.32
N ALA A 163 -10.38 -23.67 2.40
CA ALA A 163 -9.51 -24.82 2.36
C ALA A 163 -10.24 -26.05 1.86
N VAL A 164 -9.55 -26.88 1.07
CA VAL A 164 -10.01 -28.18 0.64
C VAL A 164 -9.48 -29.23 1.61
N HIS A 165 -10.35 -30.18 2.01
CA HIS A 165 -10.01 -31.18 3.03
C HIS A 165 -9.41 -32.44 2.44
N ASP A 166 -9.82 -32.79 1.22
CA ASP A 166 -9.30 -33.94 0.52
C ASP A 166 -9.11 -33.70 -0.99
N PHE A 167 -8.46 -34.66 -1.66
CA PHE A 167 -8.19 -34.58 -3.08
C PHE A 167 -9.44 -34.64 -3.96
N SER A 168 -10.52 -35.28 -3.48
CA SER A 168 -11.76 -35.37 -4.27
C SER A 168 -12.38 -33.99 -4.56
N GLU A 169 -12.32 -33.07 -3.60
CA GLU A 169 -12.77 -31.67 -3.76
C GLU A 169 -11.95 -30.94 -4.83
N VAL A 170 -10.63 -31.15 -4.82
CA VAL A 170 -9.72 -30.56 -5.83
C VAL A 170 -10.07 -31.05 -7.23
N LYS A 171 -10.30 -32.36 -7.35
CA LYS A 171 -10.62 -33.01 -8.61
C LYS A 171 -11.98 -32.53 -9.14
N GLU A 172 -13.01 -32.53 -8.29
CA GLU A 172 -14.35 -32.05 -8.65
C GLU A 172 -14.30 -30.60 -9.14
N PHE A 173 -13.55 -29.74 -8.43
CA PHE A 173 -13.38 -28.34 -8.84
C PHE A 173 -12.69 -28.24 -10.20
N ALA A 174 -11.61 -28.98 -10.42
CA ALA A 174 -10.87 -28.95 -11.69
C ALA A 174 -11.70 -29.48 -12.86
N GLU A 175 -12.47 -30.53 -12.66
CA GLU A 175 -13.41 -31.08 -13.66
C GLU A 175 -14.51 -30.07 -14.02
N LYS A 176 -15.06 -29.37 -13.03
CA LYS A 176 -16.12 -28.37 -13.23
C LYS A 176 -15.62 -27.06 -13.83
N CYS A 177 -14.50 -26.56 -13.36
CA CYS A 177 -13.95 -25.27 -13.76
C CYS A 177 -13.09 -25.35 -15.03
N GLY A 178 -12.59 -26.52 -15.37
CA GLY A 178 -11.62 -26.76 -16.42
C GLY A 178 -10.20 -26.31 -16.02
N LEU A 179 -9.20 -26.89 -16.69
CA LEU A 179 -7.80 -26.53 -16.50
C LEU A 179 -7.42 -25.29 -17.32
N PRO A 180 -6.34 -24.59 -16.98
CA PRO A 180 -5.49 -24.81 -15.82
C PRO A 180 -6.11 -24.33 -14.50
N VAL A 181 -5.68 -24.95 -13.38
CA VAL A 181 -6.03 -24.51 -12.03
C VAL A 181 -4.77 -24.18 -11.22
N MET A 182 -4.93 -23.38 -10.18
CA MET A 182 -3.86 -23.01 -9.25
C MET A 182 -4.21 -23.53 -7.86
N ILE A 183 -3.35 -24.33 -7.27
CA ILE A 183 -3.45 -24.77 -5.87
C ILE A 183 -2.60 -23.80 -5.04
N LYS A 184 -3.17 -23.25 -3.96
CA LYS A 184 -2.55 -22.24 -3.12
C LYS A 184 -2.64 -22.59 -1.64
N ALA A 185 -1.58 -22.35 -0.87
CA ALA A 185 -1.62 -22.40 0.58
C ALA A 185 -2.54 -21.29 1.12
N VAL A 186 -3.42 -21.63 2.07
CA VAL A 186 -4.34 -20.67 2.70
C VAL A 186 -3.57 -19.53 3.37
N ASN A 187 -2.54 -19.87 4.15
CA ASN A 187 -1.65 -18.92 4.83
C ASN A 187 -0.48 -18.46 3.95
N GLY A 188 -0.51 -18.73 2.63
CA GLY A 188 0.55 -18.41 1.69
C GLY A 188 0.58 -16.93 1.28
N GLY A 189 1.78 -16.43 0.99
CA GLY A 189 2.00 -15.06 0.50
C GLY A 189 3.24 -14.95 -0.38
N GLY A 190 3.33 -13.88 -1.20
CA GLY A 190 4.49 -13.60 -2.02
C GLY A 190 4.83 -14.68 -3.06
N GLY A 191 3.84 -15.43 -3.55
CA GLY A 191 4.04 -16.50 -4.55
C GLY A 191 4.53 -17.85 -3.99
N ARG A 192 4.76 -17.95 -2.69
CA ARG A 192 5.16 -19.21 -2.05
C ARG A 192 3.94 -20.10 -1.78
N GLY A 193 4.11 -21.43 -1.96
CA GLY A 193 3.02 -22.41 -1.78
C GLY A 193 1.95 -22.34 -2.87
N MET A 194 2.31 -21.93 -4.10
CA MET A 194 1.42 -21.91 -5.26
C MET A 194 1.90 -22.91 -6.31
N ARG A 195 0.96 -23.68 -6.87
CA ARG A 195 1.20 -24.69 -7.92
C ARG A 195 0.20 -24.54 -9.06
N ASN A 196 0.71 -24.27 -10.26
CA ASN A 196 -0.10 -24.32 -11.48
C ASN A 196 -0.24 -25.79 -11.94
N VAL A 197 -1.42 -26.16 -12.38
CA VAL A 197 -1.72 -27.49 -12.89
C VAL A 197 -2.44 -27.38 -14.22
N ASP A 198 -1.76 -27.81 -15.26
CA ASP A 198 -2.24 -27.73 -16.65
C ASP A 198 -2.88 -29.04 -17.14
N ARG A 199 -2.63 -30.17 -16.44
CA ARG A 199 -3.11 -31.50 -16.82
C ARG A 199 -3.71 -32.24 -15.61
N MET A 200 -4.81 -32.97 -15.82
CA MET A 200 -5.50 -33.70 -14.76
C MET A 200 -4.61 -34.78 -14.11
N GLU A 201 -3.69 -35.37 -14.87
CA GLU A 201 -2.77 -36.40 -14.39
C GLU A 201 -1.76 -35.89 -13.35
N ASP A 202 -1.45 -34.57 -13.38
CA ASP A 202 -0.52 -33.93 -12.45
C ASP A 202 -1.21 -33.42 -11.18
N LEU A 203 -2.54 -33.42 -11.14
CA LEU A 203 -3.34 -32.71 -10.12
C LEU A 203 -3.09 -33.25 -8.71
N GLU A 204 -3.04 -34.58 -8.54
CA GLU A 204 -2.85 -35.20 -7.22
C GLU A 204 -1.44 -34.96 -6.68
N GLU A 205 -0.43 -35.10 -7.54
CA GLU A 205 0.96 -34.82 -7.15
C GLU A 205 1.13 -33.35 -6.75
N ALA A 206 0.58 -32.42 -7.53
CA ALA A 206 0.62 -30.99 -7.25
C ALA A 206 -0.08 -30.63 -5.92
N TYR A 207 -1.24 -31.27 -5.64
CA TYR A 207 -1.96 -31.11 -4.39
C TYR A 207 -1.11 -31.54 -3.18
N ASN A 208 -0.54 -32.74 -3.24
CA ASN A 208 0.27 -33.28 -2.15
C ASN A 208 1.54 -32.45 -1.91
N ARG A 209 2.18 -31.96 -2.99
CA ARG A 209 3.35 -31.07 -2.90
C ARG A 209 2.97 -29.71 -2.31
N ALA A 210 1.87 -29.10 -2.74
CA ALA A 210 1.42 -27.82 -2.22
C ALA A 210 1.15 -27.89 -0.71
N ARG A 211 0.49 -28.95 -0.22
CA ARG A 211 0.28 -29.18 1.21
C ARG A 211 1.59 -29.34 1.98
N SER A 212 2.52 -30.13 1.46
CA SER A 212 3.80 -30.34 2.11
C SER A 212 4.61 -29.05 2.22
N GLU A 213 4.62 -28.23 1.17
CA GLU A 213 5.29 -26.93 1.16
C GLU A 213 4.61 -25.92 2.10
N ALA A 214 3.26 -25.91 2.13
CA ALA A 214 2.50 -25.09 3.05
C ALA A 214 2.84 -25.40 4.50
N LYS A 215 2.89 -26.70 4.85
CA LYS A 215 3.26 -27.15 6.18
C LYS A 215 4.66 -26.76 6.59
N MET A 216 5.63 -26.88 5.67
CA MET A 216 7.03 -26.51 5.95
C MET A 216 7.21 -24.99 6.07
N ALA A 217 6.52 -24.20 5.24
CA ALA A 217 6.71 -22.78 5.17
C ALA A 217 5.89 -21.97 6.20
N PHE A 218 4.68 -22.48 6.53
CA PHE A 218 3.69 -21.75 7.32
C PHE A 218 3.20 -22.50 8.56
N GLY A 219 3.63 -23.76 8.75
CA GLY A 219 3.20 -24.61 9.88
C GLY A 219 1.82 -25.26 9.71
N ASP A 220 1.12 -24.93 8.63
CA ASP A 220 -0.22 -25.38 8.31
C ASP A 220 -0.26 -25.92 6.87
N ASP A 221 -0.97 -27.03 6.63
CA ASP A 221 -1.04 -27.71 5.33
C ASP A 221 -2.34 -27.43 4.55
N GLU A 222 -3.13 -26.47 5.02
CA GLU A 222 -4.36 -26.07 4.34
C GLU A 222 -4.09 -25.43 2.99
N VAL A 223 -4.77 -25.92 1.96
CA VAL A 223 -4.71 -25.39 0.59
C VAL A 223 -6.12 -25.18 0.04
N TYR A 224 -6.24 -24.27 -0.90
CA TYR A 224 -7.45 -24.03 -1.69
C TYR A 224 -7.11 -24.02 -3.19
N VAL A 225 -8.13 -24.14 -4.05
CA VAL A 225 -7.97 -24.22 -5.50
C VAL A 225 -8.70 -23.07 -6.17
N GLU A 226 -8.04 -22.45 -7.15
CA GLU A 226 -8.63 -21.42 -8.00
C GLU A 226 -8.40 -21.71 -9.47
N LYS A 227 -9.26 -21.17 -10.34
CA LYS A 227 -9.00 -21.10 -11.78
C LYS A 227 -7.70 -20.32 -12.03
N CYS A 228 -6.79 -20.89 -12.80
CA CYS A 228 -5.62 -20.15 -13.25
C CYS A 228 -5.99 -19.24 -14.43
N ILE A 229 -5.84 -17.95 -14.27
CA ILE A 229 -6.02 -16.99 -15.35
C ILE A 229 -4.70 -16.89 -16.12
N MET A 230 -4.75 -17.25 -17.40
CA MET A 230 -3.54 -17.32 -18.24
C MET A 230 -3.15 -15.93 -18.76
N ASN A 231 -1.85 -15.60 -18.60
CA ASN A 231 -1.29 -14.31 -19.06
C ASN A 231 -2.17 -13.09 -18.71
N PRO A 232 -2.64 -12.96 -17.46
CA PRO A 232 -3.53 -11.88 -17.10
C PRO A 232 -2.81 -10.54 -17.14
N LYS A 233 -3.55 -9.46 -17.43
CA LYS A 233 -3.08 -8.10 -17.10
C LYS A 233 -3.36 -7.83 -15.63
N HIS A 234 -2.34 -7.43 -14.91
CA HIS A 234 -2.48 -6.98 -13.52
C HIS A 234 -2.88 -5.50 -13.53
N ILE A 235 -4.02 -5.20 -12.96
CA ILE A 235 -4.62 -3.86 -12.95
C ILE A 235 -4.85 -3.41 -11.52
N GLU A 236 -4.39 -2.21 -11.19
CA GLU A 236 -4.57 -1.58 -9.90
C GLU A 236 -5.36 -0.29 -9.96
N VAL A 237 -6.00 -0.05 -8.84
CA VAL A 237 -6.84 1.09 -8.62
C VAL A 237 -6.33 1.86 -7.42
N GLN A 238 -5.59 2.96 -7.66
CA GLN A 238 -5.20 3.87 -6.59
C GLN A 238 -6.45 4.50 -5.97
N ILE A 239 -6.57 4.43 -4.68
CA ILE A 239 -7.64 5.02 -3.89
C ILE A 239 -7.07 6.17 -3.04
N LEU A 240 -7.83 7.24 -2.97
CA LEU A 240 -7.78 8.23 -1.91
C LEU A 240 -9.17 8.35 -1.34
N GLY A 241 -9.34 8.15 -0.05
CA GLY A 241 -10.60 8.29 0.67
C GLY A 241 -10.45 9.31 1.78
N ASP A 242 -11.44 10.16 1.92
CA ASP A 242 -11.70 10.90 3.14
C ASP A 242 -12.93 10.30 3.82
N GLU A 243 -13.43 10.91 4.87
CA GLU A 243 -14.68 10.47 5.49
C GLU A 243 -15.91 10.66 4.57
N HIS A 244 -15.72 11.09 3.31
CA HIS A 244 -16.75 11.50 2.35
C HIS A 244 -16.68 10.87 0.96
N GLY A 245 -15.55 10.24 0.52
CA GLY A 245 -15.42 9.61 -0.83
C GLY A 245 -14.03 9.15 -1.30
N GLN A 246 -13.86 8.54 -2.50
CA GLN A 246 -12.63 7.80 -2.91
C GLN A 246 -12.20 7.89 -4.38
N ARG A 247 -10.86 7.55 -4.67
CA ARG A 247 -10.20 7.61 -6.03
C ARG A 247 -8.89 6.78 -6.22
N ARG A 248 -8.16 6.71 -7.42
CA ARG A 248 -7.51 5.54 -8.08
C ARG A 248 -6.16 5.70 -8.84
N HIS A 249 -5.28 4.64 -9.08
CA HIS A 249 -4.59 3.71 -10.06
C HIS A 249 -3.04 3.61 -10.02
N GLN A 250 -2.19 2.67 -10.57
CA GLN A 250 -1.74 1.34 -10.75
C GLN A 250 -0.24 1.01 -11.19
N LYS A 251 0.32 -0.35 -11.38
CA LYS A 251 1.61 -1.13 -11.28
C LYS A 251 2.41 -1.62 -12.52
N VAL A 252 3.68 -2.19 -12.28
CA VAL A 252 4.95 -2.85 -12.61
C VAL A 252 5.73 -2.48 -13.86
N ILE A 253 6.28 -2.25 -14.74
CA ILE A 253 6.61 -1.05 -15.45
C ILE A 253 5.30 -0.33 -15.28
N GLU A 254 5.30 0.44 -14.27
CA GLU A 254 4.06 0.97 -13.80
C GLU A 254 3.70 2.07 -14.78
N MET A 255 2.59 1.86 -15.44
CA MET A 255 2.10 2.81 -16.44
C MET A 255 0.72 3.31 -16.03
N ALA A 256 0.53 4.60 -16.07
CA ALA A 256 -0.77 5.22 -15.88
C ALA A 256 -1.07 6.21 -17.03
N PRO A 257 -2.35 6.24 -17.51
CA PRO A 257 -3.44 5.30 -17.22
C PRO A 257 -3.23 3.94 -17.90
N ALA A 258 -4.05 2.94 -17.58
CA ALA A 258 -4.04 1.63 -18.24
C ALA A 258 -4.62 1.72 -19.68
N TRP A 259 -3.94 2.43 -20.53
CA TRP A 259 -4.42 2.78 -21.90
C TRP A 259 -4.59 1.57 -22.80
N SER A 260 -3.90 0.46 -22.52
CA SER A 260 -4.03 -0.79 -23.27
C SER A 260 -5.36 -1.52 -23.05
N LEU A 261 -6.18 -1.06 -22.08
CA LEU A 261 -7.52 -1.61 -21.86
C LEU A 261 -8.60 -0.73 -22.50
N PRO A 262 -9.69 -1.34 -23.02
CA PRO A 262 -10.87 -0.61 -23.46
C PRO A 262 -11.40 0.33 -22.34
N GLN A 263 -11.84 1.55 -22.72
CA GLN A 263 -12.34 2.53 -21.75
C GLN A 263 -13.49 1.95 -20.91
N SER A 264 -14.42 1.25 -21.54
CA SER A 264 -15.57 0.64 -20.86
C SER A 264 -15.18 -0.40 -19.81
N LEU A 265 -14.05 -1.10 -19.98
CA LEU A 265 -13.55 -2.03 -18.98
C LEU A 265 -12.84 -1.28 -17.85
N ARG A 266 -12.06 -0.26 -18.18
CA ARG A 266 -11.47 0.64 -17.16
C ARG A 266 -12.53 1.25 -16.26
N ASP A 267 -13.63 1.73 -16.83
CA ASP A 267 -14.73 2.32 -16.07
C ASP A 267 -15.36 1.30 -15.11
N LYS A 268 -15.63 0.08 -15.57
CA LYS A 268 -16.17 -1.01 -14.73
C LYS A 268 -15.25 -1.39 -13.56
N ILE A 269 -13.94 -1.52 -13.84
CA ILE A 269 -12.94 -1.80 -12.80
C ILE A 269 -12.91 -0.65 -11.80
N ASN A 270 -13.05 0.58 -12.29
CA ASN A 270 -13.09 1.80 -11.51
C ASN A 270 -14.29 1.83 -10.57
N GLU A 271 -15.46 1.58 -11.09
CA GLU A 271 -16.69 1.52 -10.32
C GLU A 271 -16.65 0.42 -9.26
N ALA A 272 -16.10 -0.75 -9.61
CA ALA A 272 -15.94 -1.87 -8.68
C ALA A 272 -15.07 -1.48 -7.47
N ALA A 273 -13.90 -0.87 -7.71
CA ALA A 273 -13.01 -0.45 -6.64
C ALA A 273 -13.65 0.63 -5.74
N VAL A 274 -14.25 1.66 -6.33
CA VAL A 274 -14.96 2.71 -5.59
C VAL A 274 -16.11 2.12 -4.78
N LYS A 275 -16.87 1.18 -5.34
CA LYS A 275 -17.97 0.51 -4.65
C LYS A 275 -17.49 -0.28 -3.43
N LEU A 276 -16.39 -1.05 -3.57
CA LEU A 276 -15.79 -1.78 -2.45
C LEU A 276 -15.45 -0.84 -1.30
N MET A 277 -14.72 0.21 -1.62
CA MET A 277 -14.20 1.12 -0.61
C MET A 277 -15.30 1.96 0.07
N LYS A 278 -16.33 2.36 -0.69
CA LYS A 278 -17.52 3.00 -0.11
C LYS A 278 -18.29 2.09 0.84
N ASN A 279 -18.40 0.79 0.52
CA ASN A 279 -19.10 -0.17 1.37
C ASN A 279 -18.43 -0.35 2.75
N VAL A 280 -17.15 -0.07 2.85
CA VAL A 280 -16.38 -0.19 4.10
C VAL A 280 -15.99 1.16 4.70
N ASN A 281 -16.46 2.28 4.14
CA ASN A 281 -16.09 3.65 4.55
C ASN A 281 -14.57 3.83 4.66
N TYR A 282 -13.84 3.40 3.64
CA TYR A 282 -12.38 3.44 3.64
C TYR A 282 -11.83 4.86 3.67
N VAL A 283 -10.83 5.11 4.51
CA VAL A 283 -10.17 6.41 4.66
C VAL A 283 -8.69 6.31 4.34
N ASN A 284 -8.12 7.39 3.82
CA ASN A 284 -6.72 7.59 3.43
C ASN A 284 -6.34 6.87 2.11
N ALA A 285 -5.04 6.68 1.85
CA ALA A 285 -4.57 6.06 0.62
C ALA A 285 -4.65 4.52 0.67
N GLY A 286 -5.03 3.94 -0.43
CA GLY A 286 -5.04 2.48 -0.63
C GLY A 286 -5.07 2.13 -2.10
N THR A 287 -4.92 0.86 -2.41
CA THR A 287 -4.97 0.35 -3.79
C THR A 287 -5.78 -0.94 -3.84
N VAL A 288 -6.68 -1.05 -4.81
CA VAL A 288 -7.41 -2.28 -5.11
C VAL A 288 -6.81 -2.94 -6.33
N GLU A 289 -6.45 -4.19 -6.23
CA GLU A 289 -5.80 -4.95 -7.29
C GLU A 289 -6.76 -5.92 -7.99
N PHE A 290 -6.63 -6.00 -9.31
CA PHE A 290 -7.45 -6.85 -10.18
C PHE A 290 -6.59 -7.59 -11.20
N LEU A 291 -7.02 -8.79 -11.59
CA LEU A 291 -6.58 -9.44 -12.82
C LEU A 291 -7.61 -9.20 -13.92
N VAL A 292 -7.12 -8.90 -15.11
CA VAL A 292 -7.94 -8.83 -16.33
C VAL A 292 -7.56 -9.99 -17.21
N ASP A 293 -8.56 -10.74 -17.66
CA ASP A 293 -8.38 -11.89 -18.56
C ASP A 293 -7.89 -11.47 -19.94
N GLN A 294 -7.31 -12.38 -20.69
CA GLN A 294 -6.80 -12.17 -22.07
C GLN A 294 -7.85 -11.65 -23.03
N ASP A 295 -9.12 -12.03 -22.82
CA ASP A 295 -10.25 -11.56 -23.64
C ASP A 295 -10.58 -10.07 -23.43
N GLU A 296 -9.98 -9.42 -22.42
CA GLU A 296 -10.23 -8.03 -22.00
C GLU A 296 -11.71 -7.73 -21.73
N LYS A 297 -12.48 -8.75 -21.33
CA LYS A 297 -13.91 -8.63 -21.01
C LYS A 297 -14.19 -8.90 -19.53
N HIS A 298 -13.36 -9.74 -18.91
CA HIS A 298 -13.53 -10.15 -17.53
C HIS A 298 -12.40 -9.62 -16.67
N PHE A 299 -12.75 -9.23 -15.46
CA PHE A 299 -11.78 -8.84 -14.43
C PHE A 299 -12.16 -9.48 -13.10
N TYR A 300 -11.18 -9.70 -12.25
CA TYR A 300 -11.33 -10.39 -10.98
C TYR A 300 -10.56 -9.67 -9.89
N PHE A 301 -11.17 -9.56 -8.71
CA PHE A 301 -10.52 -9.00 -7.53
C PHE A 301 -9.36 -9.89 -7.06
N ILE A 302 -8.26 -9.27 -6.62
CA ILE A 302 -7.12 -9.94 -5.99
C ILE A 302 -7.05 -9.58 -4.52
N GLU A 303 -6.72 -8.31 -4.22
CA GLU A 303 -6.48 -7.84 -2.86
C GLU A 303 -6.62 -6.31 -2.76
N VAL A 304 -6.59 -5.82 -1.52
CA VAL A 304 -6.45 -4.41 -1.21
C VAL A 304 -5.13 -4.20 -0.47
N ASN A 305 -4.36 -3.20 -0.88
CA ASN A 305 -3.20 -2.74 -0.13
C ASN A 305 -3.59 -1.44 0.61
N PRO A 306 -3.82 -1.50 1.94
CA PRO A 306 -4.30 -0.35 2.71
C PRO A 306 -3.15 0.60 3.10
N ARG A 307 -2.48 1.17 2.11
CA ARG A 307 -1.33 2.07 2.22
C ARG A 307 -1.02 2.77 0.90
N VAL A 308 -0.10 3.74 0.94
CA VAL A 308 0.57 4.21 -0.27
C VAL A 308 1.44 3.08 -0.87
N GLN A 309 1.54 3.01 -2.19
CA GLN A 309 2.38 2.02 -2.88
C GLN A 309 3.65 2.63 -3.48
N VAL A 310 4.59 1.76 -3.86
CA VAL A 310 5.87 2.15 -4.51
C VAL A 310 5.59 2.97 -5.76
N GLU A 311 4.59 2.59 -6.52
CA GLU A 311 4.20 3.10 -7.83
C GLU A 311 3.27 4.32 -7.81
N HIS A 312 2.96 4.89 -6.66
CA HIS A 312 2.11 6.09 -6.54
C HIS A 312 2.54 7.24 -7.48
N THR A 313 3.81 7.27 -7.86
CA THR A 313 4.38 8.34 -8.67
C THR A 313 3.78 8.45 -10.06
N VAL A 314 3.36 7.35 -10.71
CA VAL A 314 2.72 7.44 -12.04
C VAL A 314 1.36 8.12 -11.95
N THR A 315 0.60 7.85 -10.88
CA THR A 315 -0.67 8.53 -10.62
C THR A 315 -0.43 10.02 -10.36
N GLU A 316 0.55 10.37 -9.53
CA GLU A 316 0.89 11.76 -9.24
C GLU A 316 1.30 12.53 -10.50
N MET A 317 2.09 11.89 -11.40
CA MET A 317 2.54 12.53 -12.65
C MET A 317 1.41 12.84 -13.62
N ILE A 318 0.39 11.97 -13.71
CA ILE A 318 -0.71 12.19 -14.67
C ILE A 318 -1.87 12.99 -14.10
N THR A 319 -1.97 13.14 -12.77
CA THR A 319 -3.09 13.83 -12.11
C THR A 319 -2.71 15.15 -11.46
N ASP A 320 -1.42 15.44 -11.29
CA ASP A 320 -0.89 16.53 -10.44
C ASP A 320 -1.34 16.45 -8.96
N ILE A 321 -1.87 15.31 -8.51
CA ILE A 321 -2.28 15.08 -7.13
C ILE A 321 -1.12 14.49 -6.34
N ASP A 322 -0.62 15.19 -5.33
CA ASP A 322 0.38 14.68 -4.40
C ASP A 322 -0.29 13.76 -3.37
N ILE A 323 -0.17 12.43 -3.58
CA ILE A 323 -0.83 11.41 -2.74
C ILE A 323 -0.33 11.48 -1.30
N VAL A 324 0.97 11.66 -1.08
CA VAL A 324 1.56 11.67 0.27
C VAL A 324 1.17 12.93 1.05
N LYS A 325 1.12 14.09 0.40
CA LYS A 325 0.55 15.31 1.00
C LYS A 325 -0.92 15.11 1.37
N THR A 326 -1.68 14.53 0.43
CA THR A 326 -3.11 14.27 0.64
C THR A 326 -3.34 13.34 1.82
N GLN A 327 -2.48 12.31 2.02
CA GLN A 327 -2.55 11.45 3.19
C GLN A 327 -2.41 12.23 4.51
N ILE A 328 -1.47 13.16 4.56
CA ILE A 328 -1.22 13.99 5.76
C ILE A 328 -2.43 14.90 6.01
N LEU A 329 -2.93 15.59 4.98
CA LEU A 329 -4.06 16.49 5.10
C LEU A 329 -5.37 15.76 5.49
N ILE A 330 -5.61 14.55 4.95
CA ILE A 330 -6.74 13.71 5.38
C ILE A 330 -6.58 13.34 6.87
N ALA A 331 -5.37 13.02 7.32
CA ALA A 331 -5.11 12.70 8.73
C ALA A 331 -5.28 13.91 9.67
N GLU A 332 -5.15 15.14 9.16
CA GLU A 332 -5.53 16.37 9.86
C GLU A 332 -7.04 16.62 9.89
N GLY A 333 -7.83 15.93 9.06
CA GLY A 333 -9.28 16.03 8.97
C GLY A 333 -9.80 16.85 7.78
N TYR A 334 -8.92 17.21 6.81
CA TYR A 334 -9.37 17.86 5.58
C TYR A 334 -10.12 16.90 4.67
N SER A 335 -11.18 17.38 4.05
CA SER A 335 -11.90 16.63 3.00
C SER A 335 -11.20 16.77 1.65
N LEU A 336 -11.39 15.80 0.75
CA LEU A 336 -10.85 15.83 -0.62
C LEU A 336 -11.34 17.06 -1.42
N GLU A 337 -12.49 17.62 -1.05
CA GLU A 337 -13.06 18.83 -1.66
C GLU A 337 -12.56 20.14 -1.02
N SER A 338 -11.77 20.06 0.07
CA SER A 338 -11.23 21.25 0.72
C SER A 338 -10.20 21.97 -0.17
N PRO A 339 -10.07 23.30 -0.08
CA PRO A 339 -9.09 24.05 -0.86
C PRO A 339 -7.65 23.62 -0.63
N GLU A 340 -7.32 23.11 0.56
CA GLU A 340 -5.99 22.65 0.97
C GLU A 340 -5.56 21.41 0.20
N ILE A 341 -6.50 20.51 -0.10
CA ILE A 341 -6.27 19.30 -0.91
C ILE A 341 -6.52 19.61 -2.39
N GLY A 342 -7.60 20.34 -2.71
CA GLY A 342 -7.88 20.84 -4.05
C GLY A 342 -8.23 19.78 -5.10
N ILE A 343 -8.65 18.57 -4.68
CA ILE A 343 -8.96 17.47 -5.60
C ILE A 343 -10.38 17.63 -6.21
N GLY A 344 -11.32 18.25 -5.47
CA GLY A 344 -12.70 18.44 -5.91
C GLY A 344 -13.48 17.12 -6.09
N LYS A 345 -14.35 17.02 -7.08
CA LYS A 345 -15.16 15.83 -7.36
C LYS A 345 -14.44 14.85 -8.28
N GLN A 346 -14.83 13.56 -8.23
CA GLN A 346 -14.27 12.51 -9.11
C GLN A 346 -14.35 12.89 -10.61
N SER A 347 -15.41 13.58 -11.03
CA SER A 347 -15.59 14.01 -12.43
C SER A 347 -14.66 15.17 -12.84
N GLU A 348 -14.02 15.84 -11.89
CA GLU A 348 -13.14 16.99 -12.12
C GLU A 348 -11.68 16.57 -12.25
N ILE A 349 -11.36 15.32 -11.93
CA ILE A 349 -10.00 14.79 -12.12
C ILE A 349 -9.79 14.46 -13.59
N TRP A 350 -8.79 15.11 -14.17
CA TRP A 350 -8.36 14.86 -15.53
C TRP A 350 -6.93 14.31 -15.57
N PHE A 351 -6.60 13.58 -16.63
CA PHE A 351 -5.30 12.95 -16.80
C PHE A 351 -4.47 13.69 -17.84
N LYS A 352 -3.22 13.99 -17.50
CA LYS A 352 -2.22 14.58 -18.40
C LYS A 352 -1.37 13.47 -19.01
N GLY A 353 -1.61 13.12 -20.27
CA GLY A 353 -0.75 12.20 -21.02
C GLY A 353 -0.64 10.82 -20.38
N VAL A 354 0.58 10.29 -20.35
CA VAL A 354 0.94 8.95 -19.84
C VAL A 354 2.18 9.07 -18.98
N ALA A 355 2.26 8.34 -17.89
CA ALA A 355 3.47 8.21 -17.09
C ALA A 355 3.90 6.74 -16.99
N ILE A 356 5.22 6.52 -17.02
CA ILE A 356 5.85 5.21 -16.84
C ILE A 356 6.87 5.32 -15.74
N GLN A 357 6.78 4.45 -14.73
CA GLN A 357 7.80 4.29 -13.70
C GLN A 357 8.62 3.04 -13.92
N CYS A 358 9.93 3.13 -13.73
CA CYS A 358 10.83 1.99 -13.66
C CYS A 358 11.51 1.95 -12.30
N ARG A 359 11.53 0.78 -11.65
CA ARG A 359 12.34 0.54 -10.45
C ARG A 359 13.73 0.09 -10.88
N ILE A 360 14.74 0.81 -10.44
CA ILE A 360 16.14 0.45 -10.66
C ILE A 360 16.65 -0.22 -9.38
N THR A 361 16.96 -1.51 -9.49
CA THR A 361 17.39 -2.37 -8.38
C THR A 361 18.82 -2.87 -8.59
N THR A 362 19.48 -3.31 -7.51
CA THR A 362 20.75 -4.05 -7.57
C THR A 362 20.46 -5.53 -7.47
N GLU A 363 20.24 -6.16 -8.62
CA GLU A 363 19.95 -7.59 -8.74
C GLU A 363 20.80 -8.19 -9.83
N ASP A 364 21.28 -9.42 -9.63
CA ASP A 364 22.09 -10.16 -10.61
C ASP A 364 21.19 -11.07 -11.47
N PRO A 365 20.91 -10.70 -12.74
CA PRO A 365 20.10 -11.53 -13.65
C PRO A 365 20.69 -12.91 -13.94
N GLN A 366 22.01 -13.05 -13.82
CA GLN A 366 22.70 -14.33 -14.06
C GLN A 366 22.57 -15.28 -12.86
N ASN A 367 22.21 -14.74 -11.69
CA ASN A 367 22.05 -15.48 -10.45
C ASN A 367 20.59 -15.39 -9.93
N ASN A 368 19.63 -15.65 -10.81
CA ASN A 368 18.19 -15.63 -10.50
C ASN A 368 17.70 -14.35 -9.81
N PHE A 369 18.22 -13.18 -10.22
CA PHE A 369 17.87 -11.88 -9.66
C PHE A 369 18.09 -11.78 -8.14
N MET A 370 19.08 -12.50 -7.62
CA MET A 370 19.50 -12.32 -6.23
C MET A 370 20.00 -10.89 -6.02
N PRO A 371 19.68 -10.26 -4.86
CA PRO A 371 20.20 -8.94 -4.52
C PRO A 371 21.73 -8.95 -4.57
N ASP A 372 22.31 -8.04 -5.35
CA ASP A 372 23.74 -7.83 -5.41
C ASP A 372 24.13 -6.70 -4.44
N THR A 373 25.21 -6.93 -3.69
CA THR A 373 25.67 -6.03 -2.63
C THR A 373 27.04 -5.48 -2.97
N GLY A 374 27.36 -4.31 -2.42
CA GLY A 374 28.65 -3.70 -2.66
C GLY A 374 28.61 -2.17 -2.61
N LYS A 375 29.68 -1.55 -3.12
CA LYS A 375 29.80 -0.09 -3.14
C LYS A 375 29.53 0.46 -4.53
N ILE A 376 28.62 1.42 -4.64
CA ILE A 376 28.38 2.15 -5.90
C ILE A 376 29.59 3.01 -6.22
N ILE A 377 30.33 2.64 -7.27
CA ILE A 377 31.53 3.36 -7.70
C ILE A 377 31.17 4.66 -8.43
N ALA A 378 30.14 4.62 -9.26
CA ALA A 378 29.62 5.77 -9.98
C ALA A 378 28.10 5.70 -10.10
N TYR A 379 27.43 6.82 -9.85
CA TYR A 379 25.99 6.99 -10.07
C TYR A 379 25.76 8.17 -10.99
N ARG A 380 25.04 7.95 -12.07
CA ARG A 380 24.59 9.00 -12.99
C ARG A 380 23.16 8.72 -13.39
N SER A 381 22.27 9.68 -13.21
CA SER A 381 20.89 9.61 -13.62
C SER A 381 20.58 10.63 -14.69
N GLY A 382 19.70 10.30 -15.61
CA GLY A 382 19.06 11.27 -16.48
C GLY A 382 18.17 12.21 -15.66
N GLY A 383 17.97 13.42 -16.16
CA GLY A 383 17.08 14.41 -15.55
C GLY A 383 16.63 15.42 -16.60
N GLY A 384 15.61 16.20 -16.28
CA GLY A 384 15.05 17.23 -17.15
C GLY A 384 13.52 17.25 -17.10
N PRO A 385 12.88 18.11 -17.92
CA PRO A 385 11.43 18.19 -17.96
C PRO A 385 10.80 16.83 -18.23
N GLY A 386 9.80 16.44 -17.42
CA GLY A 386 9.09 15.16 -17.54
C GLY A 386 9.79 13.97 -16.89
N ILE A 387 11.00 14.13 -16.30
CA ILE A 387 11.68 13.06 -15.57
C ILE A 387 11.66 13.35 -14.07
N ARG A 388 11.08 12.43 -13.31
CA ARG A 388 11.07 12.43 -11.85
C ARG A 388 11.95 11.28 -11.32
N LEU A 389 12.77 11.61 -10.30
CA LEU A 389 13.63 10.65 -9.61
C LEU A 389 13.29 10.62 -8.12
N ASP A 390 12.86 9.46 -7.64
CA ASP A 390 12.69 9.19 -6.20
C ASP A 390 13.79 8.22 -5.76
N ALA A 391 14.87 8.76 -5.19
CA ALA A 391 16.07 8.03 -4.81
C ALA A 391 16.25 8.01 -3.30
N GLY A 392 16.66 6.86 -2.76
CA GLY A 392 16.94 6.67 -1.34
C GLY A 392 18.39 6.31 -1.02
N THR A 393 18.98 5.43 -1.84
CA THR A 393 20.33 4.90 -1.62
C THR A 393 21.26 5.11 -2.82
N ALA A 394 20.76 5.69 -3.90
CA ALA A 394 21.51 5.87 -5.14
C ALA A 394 22.40 7.13 -5.11
N TYR A 395 23.64 6.99 -4.66
CA TYR A 395 24.70 8.01 -4.81
C TYR A 395 26.07 7.36 -4.90
N THR A 396 27.02 8.04 -5.50
CA THR A 396 28.40 7.55 -5.61
C THR A 396 29.02 7.37 -4.23
N GLY A 397 29.50 6.17 -3.94
CA GLY A 397 30.08 5.81 -2.65
C GLY A 397 29.08 5.12 -1.70
N ALA A 398 27.80 5.05 -2.03
CA ALA A 398 26.81 4.33 -1.22
C ALA A 398 27.15 2.83 -1.14
N VAL A 399 26.95 2.25 0.03
CA VAL A 399 27.09 0.81 0.27
C VAL A 399 25.71 0.16 0.25
N ILE A 400 25.52 -0.77 -0.66
CA ILE A 400 24.32 -1.61 -0.73
C ILE A 400 24.53 -2.81 0.16
N THR A 401 23.68 -2.95 1.15
CA THR A 401 23.74 -4.03 2.15
C THR A 401 22.74 -5.14 1.81
N PRO A 402 22.96 -6.38 2.28
CA PRO A 402 22.02 -7.49 2.06
C PRO A 402 20.78 -7.44 2.97
N TYR A 403 20.65 -6.43 3.81
CA TYR A 403 19.62 -6.40 4.86
C TYR A 403 18.28 -5.83 4.40
N TYR A 404 18.28 -5.01 3.36
CA TYR A 404 17.11 -4.27 2.90
C TYR A 404 16.84 -4.50 1.41
N ASP A 405 15.74 -3.94 0.93
CA ASP A 405 15.36 -3.96 -0.48
C ASP A 405 16.49 -3.40 -1.36
N SER A 406 16.69 -4.03 -2.50
CA SER A 406 17.71 -3.67 -3.51
C SER A 406 17.37 -2.40 -4.30
N LEU A 407 16.23 -1.76 -4.04
CA LEU A 407 15.76 -0.56 -4.73
C LEU A 407 16.72 0.63 -4.55
N LEU A 408 17.31 1.11 -5.64
CA LEU A 408 18.16 2.29 -5.68
C LEU A 408 17.36 3.57 -5.91
N VAL A 409 16.55 3.56 -6.95
CA VAL A 409 15.81 4.72 -7.43
C VAL A 409 14.60 4.30 -8.24
N LYS A 410 13.51 5.05 -8.12
CA LYS A 410 12.39 5.01 -9.06
C LYS A 410 12.56 6.15 -10.07
N VAL A 411 12.50 5.80 -11.34
CA VAL A 411 12.54 6.77 -12.45
C VAL A 411 11.14 6.81 -13.04
N THR A 412 10.48 7.96 -12.99
CA THR A 412 9.16 8.16 -13.58
C THR A 412 9.26 9.20 -14.70
N ALA A 413 8.74 8.88 -15.86
CA ALA A 413 8.76 9.72 -17.04
C ALA A 413 7.34 9.94 -17.58
#